data_0bbf93aa589e69b61fc288090b68c14b
#
_entry.id   0bbf93aa589e69b61fc288090b68c14b
#
_cell.length_a   1.000
_cell.length_b   1.000
_cell.length_c   1.000
_cell.angle_alpha   90.00
_cell.angle_beta   90.00
_cell.angle_gamma   90.00
#
_symmetry.space_group_name_H-M   'P 1'
#
loop_
_entity.id
_entity.type
_entity.pdbx_description
1 polymer ?
#
loop_
_entity_poly.entity_id
_entity_poly.type
_entity_poly.pdbx_seq_one_letter_code
_entity_poly.pdbx_strand_id
1 'polypeptide(L)'
;FDIQHPKEGRVDQGICYQYADLHNHETLNAIQDEFSDKHVVFGMAFPVCTDLSVAGSSRFKSKAEKNPSFQTEAVSYAMWCAKLFNSMHIPYFVENPVSVLATKWRKPDHYFHPYEYGGYIRDDDAEHPRWPEYIAPRDAYKKKTCLWTGNGFVMPTKVAVDPEAYHGNGYSTQMMKLGGKSQRTKDIRSATPRGFAKAVCDANINKGET
;
A
#
# COMPACT_ATOMS: atom_id res chain seq x y z
N PHE A 1 -0.87 7.51 -9.92
CA PHE A 1 -0.25 6.95 -11.14
C PHE A 1 -0.31 5.44 -11.11
N ASP A 2 -0.83 4.78 -12.14
CA ASP A 2 -0.89 3.31 -12.26
C ASP A 2 -1.09 2.94 -13.74
N ILE A 3 -0.55 1.79 -14.18
CA ILE A 3 -0.79 1.24 -15.52
C ILE A 3 -2.24 0.74 -15.72
N GLN A 4 -3.01 0.61 -14.66
CA GLN A 4 -4.41 0.20 -14.72
C GLN A 4 -5.36 1.37 -15.04
N HIS A 5 -4.87 2.62 -15.01
CA HIS A 5 -5.67 3.77 -15.39
C HIS A 5 -5.79 3.89 -16.92
N PRO A 6 -6.87 4.50 -17.43
CA PRO A 6 -6.98 4.84 -18.85
C PRO A 6 -5.81 5.70 -19.32
N LYS A 7 -5.34 5.50 -20.56
CA LYS A 7 -4.21 6.27 -21.12
C LYS A 7 -4.48 7.77 -21.18
N GLU A 8 -5.74 8.16 -21.41
CA GLU A 8 -6.23 9.53 -21.39
C GLU A 8 -6.31 10.14 -19.99
N GLY A 9 -6.12 9.33 -18.96
CA GLY A 9 -6.33 9.74 -17.57
C GLY A 9 -7.80 10.01 -17.26
N ARG A 10 -8.10 10.35 -16.02
CA ARG A 10 -9.41 10.85 -15.59
C ARG A 10 -9.29 11.68 -14.32
N VAL A 11 -10.23 12.57 -14.10
CA VAL A 11 -10.40 13.28 -12.83
C VAL A 11 -11.77 12.89 -12.25
N ASP A 12 -11.79 12.49 -10.98
CA ASP A 12 -13.00 12.11 -10.26
C ASP A 12 -12.92 12.61 -8.82
N GLN A 13 -13.91 13.40 -8.39
CA GLN A 13 -13.97 13.99 -7.05
C GLN A 13 -12.68 14.69 -6.60
N GLY A 14 -12.01 15.40 -7.52
CA GLY A 14 -10.75 16.10 -7.24
C GLY A 14 -9.51 15.20 -7.27
N ILE A 15 -9.66 13.88 -7.49
CA ILE A 15 -8.56 12.95 -7.64
C ILE A 15 -8.19 12.83 -9.12
N CYS A 16 -6.94 13.11 -9.45
CA CYS A 16 -6.39 12.93 -10.79
C CYS A 16 -5.78 11.52 -10.91
N TYR A 17 -6.36 10.70 -11.77
CA TYR A 17 -5.88 9.35 -12.10
C TYR A 17 -5.10 9.41 -13.39
N GLN A 18 -3.82 9.05 -13.36
CA GLN A 18 -2.95 9.09 -14.52
C GLN A 18 -2.38 7.72 -14.84
N TYR A 19 -2.43 7.34 -16.13
CA TYR A 19 -1.72 6.17 -16.62
C TYR A 19 -0.20 6.44 -16.54
N ALA A 20 0.52 5.54 -15.92
CA ALA A 20 1.99 5.58 -15.93
C ALA A 20 2.56 4.17 -15.75
N ASP A 21 3.46 3.79 -16.64
CA ASP A 21 4.32 2.62 -16.42
C ASP A 21 5.49 3.02 -15.52
N LEU A 22 5.33 2.81 -14.25
CA LEU A 22 6.34 3.17 -13.24
C LEU A 22 7.58 2.26 -13.26
N HIS A 23 7.66 1.24 -14.15
CA HIS A 23 8.88 0.50 -14.45
C HIS A 23 9.74 1.18 -15.53
N ASN A 24 9.21 2.22 -16.20
CA ASN A 24 9.94 2.99 -17.20
C ASN A 24 10.58 4.23 -16.56
N HIS A 25 11.91 4.33 -16.66
CA HIS A 25 12.67 5.47 -16.12
C HIS A 25 12.28 6.82 -16.73
N GLU A 26 11.90 6.87 -18.00
CA GLU A 26 11.45 8.11 -18.63
C GLU A 26 10.14 8.60 -18.03
N THR A 27 9.19 7.68 -17.77
CA THR A 27 7.94 7.99 -17.08
C THR A 27 8.21 8.56 -15.70
N LEU A 28 9.21 8.05 -15.01
CA LEU A 28 9.57 8.46 -13.67
C LEU A 28 10.16 9.86 -13.64
N ASN A 29 11.04 10.16 -14.58
CA ASN A 29 11.60 11.51 -14.75
C ASN A 29 10.49 12.50 -15.10
N ALA A 30 9.58 12.13 -16.03
CA ALA A 30 8.45 12.96 -16.40
C ALA A 30 7.53 13.28 -15.20
N ILE A 31 7.28 12.31 -14.30
CA ILE A 31 6.54 12.55 -13.06
C ILE A 31 7.30 13.53 -12.16
N GLN A 32 8.61 13.36 -12.00
CA GLN A 32 9.41 14.27 -11.19
C GLN A 32 9.37 15.69 -11.75
N ASP A 33 9.49 15.84 -13.05
CA ASP A 33 9.45 17.14 -13.74
C ASP A 33 8.05 17.78 -13.62
N GLU A 34 6.98 17.00 -13.78
CA GLU A 34 5.59 17.47 -13.63
C GLU A 34 5.32 18.10 -12.25
N PHE A 35 5.97 17.59 -11.20
CA PHE A 35 5.77 18.05 -9.83
C PHE A 35 6.88 18.95 -9.31
N SER A 36 7.85 19.34 -10.16
CA SER A 36 9.00 20.15 -9.74
C SER A 36 8.63 21.55 -9.24
N ASP A 37 7.53 22.11 -9.75
CA ASP A 37 6.98 23.43 -9.43
C ASP A 37 5.73 23.37 -8.56
N LYS A 38 5.27 22.17 -8.19
CA LYS A 38 4.04 21.96 -7.41
C LYS A 38 4.34 21.73 -5.93
N HIS A 39 3.48 22.25 -5.09
CA HIS A 39 3.56 21.97 -3.65
C HIS A 39 2.98 20.57 -3.35
N VAL A 40 3.84 19.56 -3.35
CA VAL A 40 3.47 18.20 -2.97
C VAL A 40 3.69 18.02 -1.47
N VAL A 41 2.65 17.64 -0.74
CA VAL A 41 2.67 17.56 0.73
C VAL A 41 2.98 16.17 1.27
N PHE A 42 2.73 15.12 0.47
CA PHE A 42 2.89 13.74 0.91
C PHE A 42 3.02 12.75 -0.26
N GLY A 43 3.79 11.70 -0.06
CA GLY A 43 3.96 10.62 -1.04
C GLY A 43 3.59 9.25 -0.47
N MET A 44 2.94 8.40 -1.28
CA MET A 44 2.72 7.00 -0.92
C MET A 44 2.88 6.10 -2.14
N ALA A 45 3.48 4.95 -1.93
CA ALA A 45 3.68 3.95 -2.97
C ALA A 45 3.30 2.56 -2.49
N PHE A 46 2.69 1.79 -3.39
CA PHE A 46 2.23 0.42 -3.17
C PHE A 46 2.82 -0.51 -4.25
N PRO A 47 4.13 -0.79 -4.22
CA PRO A 47 4.78 -1.65 -5.20
C PRO A 47 4.14 -3.02 -5.25
N VAL A 48 4.02 -3.58 -6.47
CA VAL A 48 3.39 -4.89 -6.67
C VAL A 48 4.08 -5.96 -5.83
N CYS A 49 3.36 -6.54 -4.89
CA CYS A 49 3.91 -7.51 -3.92
C CYS A 49 4.06 -8.93 -4.47
N THR A 50 3.62 -9.22 -5.70
CA THR A 50 3.57 -10.57 -6.28
C THR A 50 4.96 -11.24 -6.34
N ASP A 51 6.02 -10.46 -6.54
CA ASP A 51 7.40 -10.94 -6.66
C ASP A 51 8.22 -10.68 -5.38
N LEU A 52 7.62 -10.04 -4.41
CA LEU A 52 8.25 -9.62 -3.16
C LEU A 52 7.76 -10.39 -1.94
N SER A 53 6.45 -10.67 -1.85
CA SER A 53 5.82 -11.22 -0.65
C SER A 53 6.27 -12.65 -0.35
N VAL A 54 6.65 -12.90 0.91
CA VAL A 54 7.02 -14.24 1.38
C VAL A 54 5.86 -15.24 1.32
N ALA A 55 4.62 -14.79 1.33
CA ALA A 55 3.44 -15.64 1.13
C ALA A 55 3.41 -16.28 -0.27
N GLY A 56 4.13 -15.71 -1.24
CA GLY A 56 4.29 -16.24 -2.60
C GLY A 56 5.58 -17.02 -2.83
N SER A 57 6.42 -17.20 -1.81
CA SER A 57 7.80 -17.72 -1.92
C SER A 57 7.91 -19.12 -2.56
N SER A 58 6.89 -19.96 -2.41
CA SER A 58 6.85 -21.28 -3.07
C SER A 58 6.96 -21.21 -4.60
N ARG A 59 6.69 -20.05 -5.20
CA ARG A 59 6.79 -19.83 -6.66
C ARG A 59 8.10 -19.14 -7.08
N PHE A 60 8.92 -18.70 -6.15
CA PHE A 60 10.12 -17.92 -6.48
C PHE A 60 11.09 -18.71 -7.34
N LYS A 61 11.27 -20.00 -7.06
CA LYS A 61 12.13 -20.87 -7.88
C LYS A 61 11.68 -20.91 -9.34
N SER A 62 10.39 -21.22 -9.59
CA SER A 62 9.87 -21.30 -10.96
C SER A 62 9.82 -19.95 -11.68
N LYS A 63 9.75 -18.83 -10.94
CA LYS A 63 9.86 -17.50 -11.53
C LYS A 63 11.31 -17.19 -11.91
N ALA A 64 12.28 -17.52 -11.06
CA ALA A 64 13.69 -17.33 -11.33
C ALA A 64 14.19 -18.14 -12.53
N GLU A 65 13.61 -19.31 -12.77
CA GLU A 65 13.89 -20.11 -13.97
C GLU A 65 13.44 -19.41 -15.26
N LYS A 66 12.37 -18.60 -15.19
CA LYS A 66 11.82 -17.85 -16.35
C LYS A 66 12.45 -16.47 -16.51
N ASN A 67 12.69 -15.78 -15.41
CA ASN A 67 13.35 -14.49 -15.34
C ASN A 67 14.25 -14.44 -14.08
N PRO A 68 15.56 -14.66 -14.20
CA PRO A 68 16.48 -14.64 -13.06
C PRO A 68 16.48 -13.29 -12.30
N SER A 69 16.16 -12.20 -12.98
CA SER A 69 16.17 -10.85 -12.40
C SER A 69 14.81 -10.41 -11.79
N PHE A 70 13.75 -11.22 -11.90
CA PHE A 70 12.38 -10.85 -11.51
C PHE A 70 12.28 -10.18 -10.14
N GLN A 71 13.03 -10.69 -9.16
CA GLN A 71 12.98 -10.20 -7.80
C GLN A 71 13.85 -8.94 -7.60
N THR A 72 14.99 -8.86 -8.30
CA THR A 72 15.85 -7.68 -8.29
C THR A 72 15.13 -6.48 -8.93
N GLU A 73 14.42 -6.70 -10.02
CA GLU A 73 13.59 -5.69 -10.69
C GLU A 73 12.49 -5.17 -9.74
N ALA A 74 11.76 -6.08 -9.08
CA ALA A 74 10.71 -5.70 -8.13
C ALA A 74 11.24 -4.93 -6.92
N VAL A 75 12.43 -5.30 -6.40
CA VAL A 75 13.10 -4.58 -5.32
C VAL A 75 13.56 -3.20 -5.79
N SER A 76 14.16 -3.11 -6.97
CA SER A 76 14.61 -1.83 -7.54
C SER A 76 13.46 -0.85 -7.72
N TYR A 77 12.30 -1.34 -8.12
CA TYR A 77 11.09 -0.52 -8.24
C TYR A 77 10.64 0.07 -6.90
N ALA A 78 10.60 -0.74 -5.83
CA ALA A 78 10.25 -0.23 -4.50
C ALA A 78 11.26 0.82 -3.99
N MET A 79 12.55 0.58 -4.22
CA MET A 79 13.62 1.53 -3.87
C MET A 79 13.49 2.82 -4.68
N TRP A 80 13.12 2.70 -5.94
CA TRP A 80 12.96 3.84 -6.81
C TRP A 80 11.80 4.75 -6.33
N CYS A 81 10.64 4.20 -5.92
CA CYS A 81 9.56 5.00 -5.35
C CYS A 81 10.04 5.84 -4.16
N ALA A 82 10.81 5.24 -3.26
CA ALA A 82 11.40 5.96 -2.13
C ALA A 82 12.39 7.06 -2.60
N LYS A 83 13.19 6.77 -3.62
CA LYS A 83 14.14 7.75 -4.19
C LYS A 83 13.42 8.95 -4.78
N LEU A 84 12.32 8.74 -5.50
CA LEU A 84 11.49 9.83 -6.03
C LEU A 84 11.01 10.75 -4.91
N PHE A 85 10.39 10.21 -3.85
CA PHE A 85 9.91 11.02 -2.74
C PHE A 85 11.03 11.71 -1.97
N ASN A 86 12.19 11.07 -1.87
CA ASN A 86 13.38 11.69 -1.28
C ASN A 86 13.87 12.89 -2.10
N SER A 87 13.87 12.80 -3.44
CA SER A 87 14.26 13.92 -4.31
C SER A 87 13.28 15.10 -4.25
N MET A 88 12.02 14.82 -3.92
CA MET A 88 10.98 15.84 -3.69
C MET A 88 10.99 16.40 -2.25
N HIS A 89 11.78 15.85 -1.33
CA HIS A 89 11.88 16.23 0.08
C HIS A 89 10.55 16.19 0.85
N ILE A 90 9.64 15.29 0.44
CA ILE A 90 8.31 15.16 1.04
C ILE A 90 8.23 13.97 2.01
N PRO A 91 7.45 14.03 3.08
CA PRO A 91 7.13 12.87 3.90
C PRO A 91 6.49 11.78 3.07
N TYR A 92 6.88 10.52 3.29
CA TYR A 92 6.35 9.41 2.49
C TYR A 92 6.37 8.08 3.21
N PHE A 93 5.62 7.13 2.67
CA PHE A 93 5.83 5.71 2.91
C PHE A 93 5.78 4.88 1.63
N VAL A 94 6.50 3.77 1.64
CA VAL A 94 6.35 2.64 0.71
C VAL A 94 5.74 1.49 1.49
N GLU A 95 4.61 0.95 1.06
CA GLU A 95 3.88 -0.14 1.70
C GLU A 95 4.16 -1.46 0.99
N ASN A 96 4.36 -2.52 1.77
CA ASN A 96 4.34 -3.88 1.25
C ASN A 96 4.01 -4.86 2.40
N PRO A 97 3.42 -6.02 2.13
CA PRO A 97 3.32 -7.08 3.13
C PRO A 97 4.71 -7.57 3.55
N VAL A 98 4.79 -8.50 4.49
CA VAL A 98 6.07 -9.14 4.84
C VAL A 98 6.71 -9.71 3.57
N SER A 99 7.87 -9.19 3.22
CA SER A 99 8.48 -9.40 1.91
C SER A 99 10.00 -9.47 1.97
N VAL A 100 10.61 -9.83 0.85
CA VAL A 100 12.08 -9.85 0.69
C VAL A 100 12.71 -8.45 0.74
N LEU A 101 11.93 -7.39 0.68
CA LEU A 101 12.43 -6.02 0.86
C LEU A 101 13.20 -5.85 2.17
N ALA A 102 12.76 -6.54 3.23
CA ALA A 102 13.41 -6.49 4.54
C ALA A 102 14.87 -6.99 4.53
N THR A 103 15.22 -7.85 3.58
CA THR A 103 16.57 -8.43 3.44
C THR A 103 17.33 -7.91 2.22
N LYS A 104 16.63 -7.56 1.16
CA LYS A 104 17.25 -7.12 -0.12
C LYS A 104 17.39 -5.60 -0.23
N TRP A 105 16.64 -4.84 0.56
CA TRP A 105 16.76 -3.40 0.66
C TRP A 105 17.16 -2.99 2.08
N ARG A 106 16.18 -2.82 2.97
CA ARG A 106 16.39 -2.50 4.39
C ARG A 106 15.22 -2.99 5.24
N LYS A 107 15.41 -3.10 6.55
CA LYS A 107 14.29 -3.41 7.46
C LYS A 107 13.22 -2.30 7.36
N PRO A 108 11.93 -2.65 7.43
CA PRO A 108 10.89 -1.64 7.51
C PRO A 108 10.99 -0.84 8.80
N ASP A 109 10.60 0.44 8.72
CA ASP A 109 10.62 1.33 9.88
C ASP A 109 9.45 1.05 10.82
N HIS A 110 8.30 0.67 10.23
CA HIS A 110 7.08 0.40 11.00
C HIS A 110 6.35 -0.85 10.50
N TYR A 111 5.55 -1.41 11.42
CA TYR A 111 4.62 -2.49 11.15
C TYR A 111 3.27 -2.13 11.72
N PHE A 112 2.20 -2.53 11.04
CA PHE A 112 0.86 -2.39 11.57
C PHE A 112 -0.07 -3.50 11.09
N HIS A 113 -1.22 -3.61 11.76
CA HIS A 113 -2.38 -4.37 11.33
C HIS A 113 -3.57 -3.41 11.14
N PRO A 114 -4.48 -3.65 10.17
CA PRO A 114 -5.63 -2.79 9.93
C PRO A 114 -6.46 -2.50 11.18
N TYR A 115 -6.76 -3.51 12.01
CA TYR A 115 -7.56 -3.34 13.23
C TYR A 115 -6.97 -2.33 14.22
N GLU A 116 -5.67 -2.08 14.19
CA GLU A 116 -5.00 -1.12 15.08
C GLU A 116 -5.40 0.33 14.80
N TYR A 117 -6.06 0.58 13.67
CA TYR A 117 -6.54 1.89 13.24
C TYR A 117 -8.06 1.93 13.00
N GLY A 118 -8.78 0.86 13.34
CA GLY A 118 -10.22 0.77 13.14
C GLY A 118 -11.01 1.85 13.87
N GLY A 119 -10.48 2.39 14.97
CA GLY A 119 -11.09 3.48 15.72
C GLY A 119 -11.17 4.82 14.98
N TYR A 120 -10.45 4.99 13.89
CA TYR A 120 -10.59 6.16 13.00
C TYR A 120 -11.80 6.09 12.08
N ILE A 121 -12.45 4.93 11.99
CA ILE A 121 -13.68 4.75 11.22
C ILE A 121 -14.86 4.89 12.18
N ARG A 122 -15.81 5.77 11.86
CA ARG A 122 -17.01 6.01 12.65
C ARG A 122 -17.94 4.79 12.60
N ASP A 123 -18.77 4.64 13.62
CA ASP A 123 -19.71 3.50 13.71
C ASP A 123 -20.77 3.53 12.60
N ASP A 124 -21.20 4.72 12.17
CA ASP A 124 -22.15 4.89 11.06
C ASP A 124 -21.53 4.65 9.67
N ASP A 125 -20.20 4.51 9.57
CA ASP A 125 -19.44 4.19 8.36
C ASP A 125 -18.59 2.90 8.54
N ALA A 126 -18.99 2.03 9.47
CA ALA A 126 -18.21 0.85 9.83
C ALA A 126 -17.99 -0.11 8.66
N GLU A 127 -19.03 -0.36 7.87
CA GLU A 127 -19.00 -1.30 6.75
C GLU A 127 -18.12 -0.81 5.60
N HIS A 128 -17.39 -1.75 4.97
CA HIS A 128 -16.56 -1.38 3.81
C HIS A 128 -17.45 -1.10 2.58
N PRO A 129 -17.38 0.09 1.94
CA PRO A 129 -18.35 0.53 0.94
C PRO A 129 -18.41 -0.34 -0.33
N ARG A 130 -17.33 -1.04 -0.67
CA ARG A 130 -17.27 -1.88 -1.88
C ARG A 130 -17.28 -3.37 -1.59
N TRP A 131 -16.80 -3.79 -0.41
CA TRP A 131 -16.58 -5.21 -0.11
C TRP A 131 -16.92 -5.57 1.35
N PRO A 132 -18.15 -5.27 1.83
CA PRO A 132 -18.55 -5.55 3.21
C PRO A 132 -18.54 -7.04 3.54
N GLU A 133 -18.73 -7.92 2.53
CA GLU A 133 -18.73 -9.37 2.71
C GLU A 133 -17.33 -9.96 3.00
N TYR A 134 -16.27 -9.23 2.66
CA TYR A 134 -14.88 -9.70 2.71
C TYR A 134 -14.03 -8.95 3.73
N ILE A 135 -14.26 -7.67 3.88
CA ILE A 135 -13.51 -6.81 4.79
C ILE A 135 -14.35 -6.57 6.02
N ALA A 136 -13.81 -6.96 7.19
CA ALA A 136 -14.49 -6.79 8.45
C ALA A 136 -14.82 -5.31 8.72
N PRO A 137 -15.97 -5.00 9.37
CA PRO A 137 -16.33 -3.65 9.76
C PRO A 137 -15.18 -2.96 10.50
N ARG A 138 -15.00 -1.65 10.26
CA ARG A 138 -13.92 -0.85 10.86
C ARG A 138 -12.52 -1.43 10.63
N ASP A 139 -12.30 -2.13 9.51
CA ASP A 139 -11.04 -2.81 9.18
C ASP A 139 -10.55 -3.76 10.31
N ALA A 140 -11.46 -4.38 11.04
CA ALA A 140 -11.18 -5.20 12.23
C ALA A 140 -10.50 -6.53 11.90
N TYR A 141 -9.46 -6.55 11.06
CA TYR A 141 -8.75 -7.77 10.68
C TYR A 141 -7.24 -7.62 10.83
N LYS A 142 -6.56 -8.76 11.00
CA LYS A 142 -5.10 -8.82 11.04
C LYS A 142 -4.52 -9.05 9.65
N LYS A 143 -3.67 -8.15 9.20
CA LYS A 143 -2.83 -8.27 8.01
C LYS A 143 -1.53 -7.55 8.31
N LYS A 144 -0.46 -8.28 8.62
CA LYS A 144 0.83 -7.64 8.93
C LYS A 144 1.35 -6.91 7.72
N THR A 145 1.38 -5.60 7.83
CA THR A 145 1.80 -4.67 6.78
C THR A 145 3.07 -3.95 7.23
N CYS A 146 4.00 -3.75 6.31
CA CYS A 146 5.30 -3.15 6.53
C CYS A 146 5.37 -1.79 5.84
N LEU A 147 5.98 -0.80 6.49
CA LEU A 147 6.21 0.53 5.93
C LEU A 147 7.69 0.86 5.94
N TRP A 148 8.17 1.34 4.80
CA TRP A 148 9.47 1.99 4.63
C TRP A 148 9.22 3.47 4.44
N THR A 149 9.69 4.29 5.38
CA THR A 149 9.30 5.69 5.50
C THR A 149 10.50 6.63 5.36
N GLY A 150 10.23 7.92 5.11
CA GLY A 150 11.27 8.94 5.04
C GLY A 150 10.74 10.37 5.17
N ASN A 151 11.68 11.31 5.20
CA ASN A 151 11.47 12.77 5.19
C ASN A 151 10.47 13.26 6.24
N GLY A 152 10.56 12.73 7.47
CA GLY A 152 9.73 13.20 8.57
C GLY A 152 8.32 12.61 8.59
N PHE A 153 8.09 11.47 7.92
CA PHE A 153 6.84 10.71 8.09
C PHE A 153 6.54 10.48 9.57
N VAL A 154 5.32 10.78 9.97
CA VAL A 154 4.83 10.54 11.32
C VAL A 154 3.90 9.34 11.34
N MET A 155 4.32 8.28 12.03
CA MET A 155 3.45 7.11 12.24
C MET A 155 2.28 7.53 13.14
N PRO A 156 1.02 7.37 12.68
CA PRO A 156 -0.13 7.82 13.47
C PRO A 156 -0.30 7.03 14.75
N THR A 157 -0.91 7.65 15.75
CA THR A 157 -1.31 6.99 16.99
C THR A 157 -2.32 5.88 16.72
N LYS A 158 -2.14 4.73 17.34
CA LYS A 158 -3.08 3.62 17.20
C LYS A 158 -4.36 3.88 17.98
N VAL A 159 -5.50 3.71 17.33
CA VAL A 159 -6.83 3.66 17.96
C VAL A 159 -7.45 2.32 17.53
N ALA A 160 -7.10 1.27 18.28
CA ALA A 160 -7.44 -0.10 17.94
C ALA A 160 -8.90 -0.43 18.21
N VAL A 161 -9.44 -1.34 17.39
CA VAL A 161 -10.68 -2.07 17.66
C VAL A 161 -10.36 -3.55 17.90
N ASP A 162 -11.29 -4.31 18.45
CA ASP A 162 -11.08 -5.74 18.61
C ASP A 162 -11.05 -6.42 17.24
N PRO A 163 -10.00 -7.20 16.93
CA PRO A 163 -9.92 -7.88 15.67
C PRO A 163 -10.97 -8.99 15.59
N GLU A 164 -11.51 -9.24 14.41
CA GLU A 164 -12.38 -10.38 14.15
C GLU A 164 -11.77 -11.69 14.66
N ALA A 165 -12.62 -12.60 15.13
CA ALA A 165 -12.18 -13.92 15.51
C ALA A 165 -11.59 -14.66 14.30
N TYR A 166 -10.43 -15.31 14.51
CA TYR A 166 -9.86 -16.15 13.47
C TYR A 166 -10.59 -17.48 13.35
N HIS A 167 -10.71 -17.97 12.13
CA HIS A 167 -11.09 -19.35 11.90
C HIS A 167 -10.04 -20.31 12.52
N GLY A 168 -10.42 -21.52 12.79
CA GLY A 168 -9.58 -22.51 13.48
C GLY A 168 -8.20 -22.77 12.86
N ASN A 169 -7.99 -22.37 11.61
CA ASN A 169 -6.71 -22.41 10.90
C ASN A 169 -5.87 -21.10 11.04
N GLY A 170 -6.35 -20.13 11.81
CA GLY A 170 -5.66 -18.84 12.03
C GLY A 170 -5.79 -17.82 10.90
N TYR A 171 -6.68 -18.04 9.92
CA TYR A 171 -6.91 -17.10 8.83
C TYR A 171 -8.08 -16.15 9.11
N SER A 172 -7.98 -14.90 8.65
CA SER A 172 -9.07 -13.93 8.67
C SER A 172 -10.18 -14.33 7.70
N THR A 173 -11.40 -13.79 7.89
CA THR A 173 -12.53 -13.98 6.97
C THR A 173 -12.17 -13.61 5.54
N GLN A 174 -11.41 -12.52 5.34
CA GLN A 174 -10.90 -12.12 4.03
C GLN A 174 -10.06 -13.23 3.37
N MET A 175 -9.15 -13.84 4.13
CA MET A 175 -8.30 -14.93 3.61
C MET A 175 -9.10 -16.19 3.30
N MET A 176 -10.10 -16.50 4.11
CA MET A 176 -10.95 -17.69 3.94
C MET A 176 -11.90 -17.58 2.75
N LYS A 177 -12.51 -16.41 2.55
CA LYS A 177 -13.49 -16.18 1.48
C LYS A 177 -12.84 -15.88 0.12
N LEU A 178 -11.58 -15.45 0.07
CA LEU A 178 -10.91 -15.06 -1.15
C LEU A 178 -10.03 -16.19 -1.69
N GLY A 179 -10.59 -16.98 -2.58
CA GLY A 179 -9.86 -17.97 -3.39
C GLY A 179 -9.45 -17.43 -4.77
N GLY A 180 -8.48 -18.12 -5.41
CA GLY A 180 -8.12 -17.86 -6.81
C GLY A 180 -7.23 -16.64 -7.05
N LYS A 181 -7.12 -16.30 -8.36
CA LYS A 181 -6.19 -15.26 -8.88
C LYS A 181 -6.93 -14.18 -9.69
N SER A 182 -8.26 -14.06 -9.56
CA SER A 182 -9.04 -13.07 -10.29
C SER A 182 -8.60 -11.65 -9.94
N GLN A 183 -8.83 -10.70 -10.84
CA GLN A 183 -8.56 -9.29 -10.58
C GLN A 183 -9.32 -8.81 -9.34
N ARG A 184 -10.60 -9.17 -9.22
CA ARG A 184 -11.41 -8.87 -8.03
C ARG A 184 -10.74 -9.34 -6.72
N THR A 185 -10.19 -10.57 -6.70
CA THR A 185 -9.47 -11.07 -5.51
C THR A 185 -8.24 -10.23 -5.19
N LYS A 186 -7.49 -9.80 -6.22
CA LYS A 186 -6.33 -8.93 -6.04
C LYS A 186 -6.75 -7.57 -5.48
N ASP A 187 -7.79 -6.95 -6.05
CA ASP A 187 -8.30 -5.64 -5.63
C ASP A 187 -8.75 -5.65 -4.16
N ILE A 188 -9.50 -6.68 -3.74
CA ILE A 188 -9.92 -6.81 -2.34
C ILE A 188 -8.71 -6.98 -1.40
N ARG A 189 -7.73 -7.81 -1.79
CA ARG A 189 -6.53 -8.06 -0.98
C ARG A 189 -5.60 -6.86 -0.91
N SER A 190 -5.57 -6.02 -1.94
CA SER A 190 -4.75 -4.81 -2.01
C SER A 190 -5.44 -3.56 -1.48
N ALA A 191 -6.72 -3.65 -1.12
CA ALA A 191 -7.44 -2.52 -0.56
C ALA A 191 -6.68 -1.92 0.62
N THR A 192 -6.46 -0.60 0.56
CA THR A 192 -5.84 0.15 1.65
C THR A 192 -6.82 0.22 2.82
N PRO A 193 -6.40 -0.14 4.05
CA PRO A 193 -7.28 -0.01 5.22
C PRO A 193 -7.70 1.43 5.43
N ARG A 194 -9.01 1.68 5.49
CA ARG A 194 -9.61 3.03 5.56
C ARG A 194 -9.23 3.76 6.84
N GLY A 195 -9.21 3.03 7.96
CA GLY A 195 -8.81 3.58 9.25
C GLY A 195 -7.36 4.03 9.25
N PHE A 196 -6.46 3.24 8.68
CA PHE A 196 -5.05 3.61 8.53
C PHE A 196 -4.87 4.81 7.58
N ALA A 197 -5.56 4.82 6.43
CA ALA A 197 -5.48 5.93 5.48
C ALA A 197 -5.90 7.25 6.12
N LYS A 198 -7.02 7.25 6.88
CA LYS A 198 -7.47 8.42 7.63
C LYS A 198 -6.45 8.86 8.68
N ALA A 199 -5.95 7.93 9.48
CA ALA A 199 -4.96 8.21 10.52
C ALA A 199 -3.68 8.85 9.95
N VAL A 200 -3.19 8.35 8.80
CA VAL A 200 -2.02 8.92 8.11
C VAL A 200 -2.31 10.34 7.62
N CYS A 201 -3.48 10.58 7.03
CA CYS A 201 -3.89 11.90 6.59
C CYS A 201 -3.89 12.90 7.75
N ASP A 202 -4.54 12.55 8.86
CA ASP A 202 -4.62 13.39 10.05
C ASP A 202 -3.23 13.68 10.65
N ALA A 203 -2.33 12.70 10.67
CA ALA A 203 -0.99 12.86 11.27
C ALA A 203 0.03 13.60 10.38
N ASN A 204 -0.12 13.57 9.06
CA ASN A 204 0.91 14.05 8.14
C ASN A 204 0.48 15.22 7.25
N ILE A 205 -0.81 15.37 6.98
CA ILE A 205 -1.33 16.37 6.04
C ILE A 205 -2.07 17.48 6.79
N ASN A 206 -2.95 17.13 7.72
CA ASN A 206 -3.84 18.08 8.42
C ASN A 206 -3.19 18.78 9.62
N LYS A 207 -1.88 18.91 9.69
CA LYS A 207 -1.15 19.51 10.83
C LYS A 207 -1.41 21.01 11.08
N GLY A 208 -2.29 21.64 10.32
CA GLY A 208 -2.54 23.08 10.36
C GLY A 208 -3.89 23.55 10.93
N GLU A 209 -4.77 22.65 11.34
CA GLU A 209 -6.14 22.99 11.78
C GLU A 209 -6.44 22.60 13.24
N THR A 210 -5.42 22.65 14.13
CA THR A 210 -5.65 22.51 15.58
C THR A 210 -5.26 23.79 16.32
#